data_e4c0aba4fd345987dec72ff953b91caf
#
_entry.id   e4c0aba4fd345987dec72ff953b91caf
#
_cell.length_a   1.000
_cell.length_b   1.000
_cell.length_c   1.000
_cell.angle_alpha   90.00
_cell.angle_beta   90.00
_cell.angle_gamma   90.00
#
_symmetry.space_group_name_H-M   'P 1'
#
loop_
_entity.id
_entity.type
_entity.pdbx_description
1 polymer ?
#
loop_
_entity_poly.entity_id
_entity_poly.type
_entity_poly.pdbx_seq_one_letter_code
_entity_poly.pdbx_strand_id
1 'polypeptide(L)'
;MNQEELDKMYMRRCLQLAKQGRALAKPNPMVGAVIVYQGRILGEGYHVRCGQAHAEVNAFASVRPADEPLLTQSTLYVSLEPCCHTGKTPPCADLIIRKRVKRVVCGCIDPFAQVHGRGVQKLRDAGIDVTVGVLGDECRALNRQFNVYNTLERPYILLKWAQTINGFLDADGEALALSTPFTQMLVHRLRAQYDAILVGRVTDEREHPRLTVREWSGPDPLRLVLHGGITLPRLLTDLHQQHVQSLMVEGGAKTLQSFIDAGLWDEIRVETSGLLVSGGTKAPVLPAGLTLWQHEMYDDNVVDTFGRGETLDI
;
A
#
# COMPACT_ATOMS: atom_id res chain seq x y z
N MET A 1 19.23 -25.01 -6.88
CA MET A 1 18.26 -24.21 -6.10
C MET A 1 17.46 -25.17 -5.23
N ASN A 2 17.37 -24.94 -3.94
CA ASN A 2 16.53 -25.74 -3.06
C ASN A 2 15.05 -25.28 -3.18
N GLN A 3 14.10 -26.00 -2.54
CA GLN A 3 12.67 -25.71 -2.67
C GLN A 3 12.31 -24.32 -2.12
N GLU A 4 12.94 -23.90 -1.02
CA GLU A 4 12.70 -22.57 -0.42
C GLU A 4 13.14 -21.43 -1.35
N GLU A 5 14.29 -21.58 -2.00
CA GLU A 5 14.79 -20.60 -2.97
C GLU A 5 13.87 -20.48 -4.20
N LEU A 6 13.35 -21.63 -4.66
CA LEU A 6 12.36 -21.67 -5.75
C LEU A 6 11.06 -20.96 -5.34
N ASP A 7 10.56 -21.26 -4.13
CA ASP A 7 9.34 -20.65 -3.62
C ASP A 7 9.49 -19.12 -3.50
N LYS A 8 10.61 -18.62 -2.98
CA LYS A 8 10.93 -17.18 -2.93
C LYS A 8 11.02 -16.57 -4.33
N MET A 9 11.63 -17.25 -5.29
CA MET A 9 11.75 -16.78 -6.68
C MET A 9 10.37 -16.55 -7.32
N TYR A 10 9.47 -17.53 -7.23
CA TYR A 10 8.14 -17.40 -7.82
C TYR A 10 7.24 -16.45 -7.03
N MET A 11 7.41 -16.34 -5.72
CA MET A 11 6.70 -15.34 -4.91
C MET A 11 7.14 -13.91 -5.27
N ARG A 12 8.44 -13.66 -5.54
CA ARG A 12 8.88 -12.36 -6.11
C ARG A 12 8.18 -12.05 -7.44
N ARG A 13 7.96 -13.08 -8.28
CA ARG A 13 7.20 -12.89 -9.52
C ARG A 13 5.74 -12.53 -9.23
N CYS A 14 5.09 -13.15 -8.25
CA CYS A 14 3.75 -12.77 -7.80
C CYS A 14 3.70 -11.30 -7.35
N LEU A 15 4.69 -10.84 -6.57
CA LEU A 15 4.80 -9.45 -6.12
C LEU A 15 4.98 -8.46 -7.29
N GLN A 16 5.79 -8.82 -8.30
CA GLN A 16 5.94 -7.99 -9.53
C GLN A 16 4.62 -7.86 -10.29
N LEU A 17 3.88 -8.95 -10.44
CA LEU A 17 2.56 -8.95 -11.08
C LEU A 17 1.55 -8.14 -10.28
N ALA A 18 1.51 -8.33 -8.98
CA ALA A 18 0.58 -7.63 -8.08
C ALA A 18 0.71 -6.10 -8.19
N LYS A 19 1.95 -5.57 -8.28
CA LYS A 19 2.22 -4.13 -8.43
C LYS A 19 1.55 -3.50 -9.67
N GLN A 20 1.26 -4.29 -10.70
CA GLN A 20 0.57 -3.80 -11.90
C GLN A 20 -0.90 -3.43 -11.62
N GLY A 21 -1.50 -3.99 -10.57
CA GLY A 21 -2.86 -3.66 -10.13
C GLY A 21 -2.99 -2.32 -9.37
N ARG A 22 -1.88 -1.63 -9.06
CA ARG A 22 -1.84 -0.46 -8.16
C ARG A 22 -2.86 0.63 -8.51
N ALA A 23 -3.09 0.89 -9.78
CA ALA A 23 -3.96 1.98 -10.22
C ALA A 23 -5.46 1.67 -10.09
N LEU A 24 -5.87 0.40 -10.18
CA LEU A 24 -7.28 0.04 -10.38
C LEU A 24 -7.80 -1.04 -9.43
N ALA A 25 -6.93 -1.72 -8.67
CA ALA A 25 -7.34 -2.78 -7.74
C ALA A 25 -8.16 -2.25 -6.56
N LYS A 26 -7.85 -1.03 -6.07
CA LYS A 26 -8.57 -0.43 -4.93
C LYS A 26 -10.10 -0.46 -5.10
N PRO A 27 -10.85 -0.70 -4.03
CA PRO A 27 -10.46 -0.92 -2.64
C PRO A 27 -9.91 -2.33 -2.33
N ASN A 28 -9.84 -3.23 -3.31
CA ASN A 28 -9.28 -4.57 -3.16
C ASN A 28 -7.75 -4.53 -3.04
N PRO A 29 -7.13 -5.55 -2.40
CA PRO A 29 -5.68 -5.65 -2.34
C PRO A 29 -5.07 -5.94 -3.71
N MET A 30 -3.81 -5.54 -3.88
CA MET A 30 -2.98 -5.95 -5.01
C MET A 30 -2.56 -7.41 -4.81
N VAL A 31 -2.93 -8.28 -5.76
CA VAL A 31 -2.62 -9.70 -5.71
C VAL A 31 -2.03 -10.14 -7.03
N GLY A 32 -1.01 -10.99 -6.99
CA GLY A 32 -0.43 -11.66 -8.15
C GLY A 32 -0.38 -13.17 -7.92
N ALA A 33 -0.52 -13.94 -9.00
CA ALA A 33 -0.52 -15.38 -8.96
C ALA A 33 0.29 -15.95 -10.15
N VAL A 34 1.01 -17.07 -9.88
CA VAL A 34 1.85 -17.77 -10.86
C VAL A 34 1.65 -19.28 -10.71
N ILE A 35 1.41 -19.98 -11.82
CA ILE A 35 1.26 -21.43 -11.86
C ILE A 35 2.51 -22.03 -12.49
N VAL A 36 3.14 -22.99 -11.78
CA VAL A 36 4.44 -23.56 -12.17
C VAL A 36 4.39 -25.08 -12.22
N TYR A 37 4.97 -25.67 -13.27
CA TYR A 37 5.21 -27.09 -13.40
C TYR A 37 6.67 -27.33 -13.80
N GLN A 38 7.41 -28.09 -13.00
CA GLN A 38 8.82 -28.46 -13.26
C GLN A 38 9.71 -27.26 -13.68
N GLY A 39 9.61 -26.16 -12.96
CA GLY A 39 10.38 -24.95 -13.21
C GLY A 39 9.85 -24.05 -14.36
N ARG A 40 8.83 -24.52 -15.10
CA ARG A 40 8.19 -23.75 -16.19
C ARG A 40 6.92 -23.08 -15.70
N ILE A 41 6.78 -21.79 -15.94
CA ILE A 41 5.54 -21.06 -15.71
C ILE A 41 4.51 -21.46 -16.77
N LEU A 42 3.36 -21.99 -16.32
CA LEU A 42 2.24 -22.36 -17.17
C LEU A 42 1.26 -21.20 -17.37
N GLY A 43 1.08 -20.37 -16.35
CA GLY A 43 0.19 -19.22 -16.36
C GLY A 43 0.50 -18.21 -15.28
N GLU A 44 0.17 -16.96 -15.54
CA GLU A 44 0.37 -15.83 -14.64
C GLU A 44 -0.84 -14.91 -14.67
N GLY A 45 -1.09 -14.23 -13.55
CA GLY A 45 -2.16 -13.26 -13.45
C GLY A 45 -2.02 -12.33 -12.26
N TYR A 46 -2.72 -11.21 -12.31
CA TYR A 46 -2.84 -10.28 -11.20
C TYR A 46 -4.26 -9.73 -11.14
N HIS A 47 -4.66 -9.17 -10.00
CA HIS A 47 -5.93 -8.49 -9.87
C HIS A 47 -5.88 -7.13 -10.55
N VAL A 48 -6.49 -7.04 -11.72
CA VAL A 48 -6.39 -5.86 -12.62
C VAL A 48 -7.23 -4.69 -12.09
N ARG A 49 -8.50 -4.97 -11.70
CA ARG A 49 -9.47 -3.95 -11.32
C ARG A 49 -10.49 -4.50 -10.32
N CYS A 50 -10.85 -3.68 -9.33
CA CYS A 50 -11.94 -4.02 -8.40
C CYS A 50 -13.23 -4.42 -9.14
N GLY A 51 -13.85 -5.53 -8.69
CA GLY A 51 -15.06 -6.10 -9.29
C GLY A 51 -14.80 -7.00 -10.51
N GLN A 52 -13.57 -7.14 -10.98
CA GLN A 52 -13.16 -8.07 -12.03
C GLN A 52 -12.51 -9.33 -11.44
N ALA A 53 -12.03 -10.23 -12.33
CA ALA A 53 -11.36 -11.47 -11.98
C ALA A 53 -10.16 -11.26 -11.03
N HIS A 54 -10.04 -12.13 -10.04
CA HIS A 54 -8.91 -12.15 -9.13
C HIS A 54 -7.66 -12.72 -9.82
N ALA A 55 -6.49 -12.56 -9.17
CA ALA A 55 -5.20 -12.96 -9.71
C ALA A 55 -5.17 -14.45 -10.11
N GLU A 56 -5.72 -15.31 -9.27
CA GLU A 56 -5.78 -16.75 -9.51
C GLU A 56 -6.62 -17.09 -10.74
N VAL A 57 -7.78 -16.42 -10.89
CA VAL A 57 -8.65 -16.61 -12.07
C VAL A 57 -7.91 -16.22 -13.34
N ASN A 58 -7.22 -15.07 -13.33
CA ASN A 58 -6.42 -14.59 -14.46
C ASN A 58 -5.24 -15.52 -14.74
N ALA A 59 -4.58 -16.06 -13.70
CA ALA A 59 -3.49 -17.01 -13.85
C ALA A 59 -3.96 -18.31 -14.54
N PHE A 60 -5.09 -18.89 -14.08
CA PHE A 60 -5.67 -20.07 -14.75
C PHE A 60 -6.14 -19.78 -16.17
N ALA A 61 -6.72 -18.60 -16.42
CA ALA A 61 -7.18 -18.21 -17.75
C ALA A 61 -6.02 -18.01 -18.75
N SER A 62 -4.81 -17.73 -18.27
CA SER A 62 -3.62 -17.58 -19.12
C SER A 62 -2.91 -18.90 -19.46
N VAL A 63 -3.32 -20.03 -18.83
CA VAL A 63 -2.78 -21.35 -19.15
C VAL A 63 -3.22 -21.80 -20.53
N ARG A 64 -2.27 -22.24 -21.34
CA ARG A 64 -2.57 -22.75 -22.70
C ARG A 64 -3.36 -24.05 -22.59
N PRO A 65 -4.31 -24.33 -23.51
CA PRO A 65 -5.08 -25.56 -23.48
C PRO A 65 -4.23 -26.84 -23.45
N ALA A 66 -3.10 -26.85 -24.15
CA ALA A 66 -2.16 -28.00 -24.16
C ALA A 66 -1.49 -28.25 -22.79
N ASP A 67 -1.42 -27.24 -21.92
CA ASP A 67 -0.79 -27.32 -20.61
C ASP A 67 -1.80 -27.60 -19.48
N GLU A 68 -3.11 -27.54 -19.73
CA GLU A 68 -4.15 -27.80 -18.73
C GLU A 68 -4.00 -29.17 -18.01
N PRO A 69 -3.65 -30.28 -18.66
CA PRO A 69 -3.43 -31.56 -17.97
C PRO A 69 -2.31 -31.52 -16.94
N LEU A 70 -1.36 -30.59 -17.04
CA LEU A 70 -0.23 -30.44 -16.12
C LEU A 70 -0.62 -29.76 -14.80
N LEU A 71 -1.80 -29.12 -14.73
CA LEU A 71 -2.27 -28.41 -13.54
C LEU A 71 -2.32 -29.32 -12.31
N THR A 72 -2.70 -30.57 -12.47
CA THR A 72 -2.80 -31.55 -11.37
C THR A 72 -1.44 -31.91 -10.74
N GLN A 73 -0.34 -31.52 -11.36
CA GLN A 73 1.02 -31.72 -10.86
C GLN A 73 1.74 -30.38 -10.61
N SER A 74 1.05 -29.25 -10.81
CA SER A 74 1.61 -27.92 -10.68
C SER A 74 1.54 -27.37 -9.25
N THR A 75 2.34 -26.32 -9.01
CA THR A 75 2.26 -25.46 -7.81
C THR A 75 1.69 -24.11 -8.21
N LEU A 76 0.68 -23.65 -7.49
CA LEU A 76 0.18 -22.28 -7.56
C LEU A 76 0.86 -21.43 -6.49
N TYR A 77 1.50 -20.34 -6.88
CA TYR A 77 2.00 -19.28 -6.01
C TYR A 77 1.02 -18.11 -6.05
N VAL A 78 0.72 -17.53 -4.88
CA VAL A 78 -0.16 -16.37 -4.75
C VAL A 78 0.31 -15.49 -3.60
N SER A 79 0.36 -14.17 -3.83
CA SER A 79 0.91 -13.23 -2.85
C SER A 79 0.01 -12.98 -1.63
N LEU A 80 -1.28 -13.33 -1.71
CA LEU A 80 -2.26 -13.20 -0.63
C LEU A 80 -3.11 -14.46 -0.57
N GLU A 81 -3.63 -14.81 0.61
CA GLU A 81 -4.54 -15.94 0.83
C GLU A 81 -5.71 -15.94 -0.17
N PRO A 82 -5.98 -17.07 -0.86
CA PRO A 82 -7.13 -17.18 -1.76
C PRO A 82 -8.46 -17.03 -1.02
N CYS A 83 -9.33 -16.18 -1.54
CA CYS A 83 -10.63 -15.93 -0.92
C CYS A 83 -11.50 -17.20 -0.87
N CYS A 84 -12.26 -17.35 0.24
CA CYS A 84 -13.15 -18.50 0.50
C CYS A 84 -14.63 -18.12 0.58
N HIS A 85 -14.97 -16.83 0.54
CA HIS A 85 -16.35 -16.33 0.57
C HIS A 85 -16.83 -15.94 -0.82
N THR A 86 -18.12 -16.05 -1.05
CA THR A 86 -18.76 -15.59 -2.28
C THR A 86 -18.99 -14.09 -2.18
N GLY A 87 -18.22 -13.32 -2.93
CA GLY A 87 -18.40 -11.88 -3.11
C GLY A 87 -19.06 -11.59 -4.46
N LYS A 88 -18.49 -10.64 -5.21
CA LYS A 88 -18.89 -10.34 -6.61
C LYS A 88 -18.49 -11.45 -7.58
N THR A 89 -17.52 -12.28 -7.20
CA THR A 89 -17.02 -13.43 -7.97
C THR A 89 -17.05 -14.69 -7.09
N PRO A 90 -17.11 -15.90 -7.71
CA PRO A 90 -16.97 -17.15 -6.96
C PRO A 90 -15.63 -17.23 -6.24
N PRO A 91 -15.54 -17.94 -5.08
CA PRO A 91 -14.31 -18.06 -4.29
C PRO A 91 -13.14 -18.65 -5.08
N CYS A 92 -11.96 -18.04 -4.97
CA CYS A 92 -10.75 -18.55 -5.62
C CYS A 92 -10.34 -19.93 -5.07
N ALA A 93 -10.54 -20.18 -3.75
CA ALA A 93 -10.28 -21.48 -3.16
C ALA A 93 -11.06 -22.60 -3.87
N ASP A 94 -12.33 -22.36 -4.24
CA ASP A 94 -13.14 -23.35 -4.98
C ASP A 94 -12.63 -23.59 -6.40
N LEU A 95 -12.15 -22.55 -7.06
CA LEU A 95 -11.51 -22.67 -8.38
C LEU A 95 -10.24 -23.51 -8.29
N ILE A 96 -9.38 -23.24 -7.31
CA ILE A 96 -8.12 -23.96 -7.09
C ILE A 96 -8.40 -25.45 -6.84
N ILE A 97 -9.39 -25.79 -6.00
CA ILE A 97 -9.83 -27.15 -5.73
C ILE A 97 -10.32 -27.86 -7.01
N ARG A 98 -11.17 -27.19 -7.79
CA ARG A 98 -11.66 -27.74 -9.09
C ARG A 98 -10.53 -28.00 -10.09
N LYS A 99 -9.51 -27.12 -10.14
CA LYS A 99 -8.33 -27.29 -11.01
C LYS A 99 -7.34 -28.34 -10.48
N ARG A 100 -7.52 -28.80 -9.25
CA ARG A 100 -6.75 -29.90 -8.61
C ARG A 100 -5.24 -29.68 -8.63
N VAL A 101 -4.77 -28.44 -8.40
CA VAL A 101 -3.33 -28.22 -8.30
C VAL A 101 -2.74 -29.01 -7.13
N LYS A 102 -1.51 -29.48 -7.30
CA LYS A 102 -0.86 -30.34 -6.30
C LYS A 102 -0.49 -29.59 -5.03
N ARG A 103 -0.05 -28.33 -5.17
CA ARG A 103 0.45 -27.51 -4.07
C ARG A 103 0.06 -26.04 -4.27
N VAL A 104 -0.16 -25.34 -3.15
CA VAL A 104 -0.35 -23.88 -3.11
C VAL A 104 0.69 -23.26 -2.18
N VAL A 105 1.36 -22.21 -2.64
CA VAL A 105 2.28 -21.40 -1.84
C VAL A 105 1.69 -20.02 -1.71
N CYS A 106 1.40 -19.60 -0.47
CA CYS A 106 0.75 -18.35 -0.13
C CYS A 106 1.77 -17.40 0.53
N GLY A 107 1.83 -16.14 0.09
CA GLY A 107 2.72 -15.14 0.67
C GLY A 107 2.31 -14.76 2.09
N CYS A 108 1.08 -14.31 2.28
CA CYS A 108 0.55 -13.98 3.60
C CYS A 108 -0.93 -14.32 3.73
N ILE A 109 -1.40 -14.42 4.98
CA ILE A 109 -2.83 -14.56 5.31
C ILE A 109 -3.54 -13.22 5.04
N ASP A 110 -4.78 -13.29 4.58
CA ASP A 110 -5.61 -12.11 4.37
C ASP A 110 -6.06 -11.56 5.74
N PRO A 111 -5.83 -10.27 6.04
CA PRO A 111 -6.27 -9.66 7.31
C PRO A 111 -7.78 -9.51 7.41
N PHE A 112 -8.52 -9.59 6.30
CA PHE A 112 -9.96 -9.43 6.29
C PHE A 112 -10.65 -10.57 7.05
N ALA A 113 -11.40 -10.22 8.10
CA ALA A 113 -11.95 -11.18 9.06
C ALA A 113 -12.81 -12.32 8.44
N GLN A 114 -13.43 -12.09 7.27
CA GLN A 114 -14.21 -13.11 6.56
C GLN A 114 -13.34 -14.14 5.82
N VAL A 115 -12.06 -13.85 5.60
CA VAL A 115 -11.08 -14.76 4.94
C VAL A 115 -10.16 -15.37 5.96
N HIS A 116 -9.39 -14.59 6.63
CA HIS A 116 -8.41 -14.86 7.71
C HIS A 116 -8.14 -16.33 8.02
N GLY A 117 -7.34 -16.99 7.20
CA GLY A 117 -6.96 -18.40 7.34
C GLY A 117 -7.99 -19.42 6.83
N ARG A 118 -9.22 -19.01 6.51
CA ARG A 118 -10.28 -19.93 6.06
C ARG A 118 -10.06 -20.45 4.65
N GLY A 119 -9.47 -19.65 3.77
CA GLY A 119 -9.10 -20.04 2.41
C GLY A 119 -8.02 -21.12 2.44
N VAL A 120 -6.97 -20.90 3.22
CA VAL A 120 -5.90 -21.87 3.44
C VAL A 120 -6.45 -23.16 4.04
N GLN A 121 -7.30 -23.06 5.07
CA GLN A 121 -7.90 -24.23 5.70
C GLN A 121 -8.74 -25.03 4.71
N LYS A 122 -9.59 -24.37 3.91
CA LYS A 122 -10.43 -25.01 2.89
C LYS A 122 -9.60 -25.77 1.84
N LEU A 123 -8.44 -25.23 1.44
CA LEU A 123 -7.53 -25.91 0.52
C LEU A 123 -6.91 -27.16 1.16
N ARG A 124 -6.49 -27.08 2.42
CA ARG A 124 -5.94 -28.21 3.18
C ARG A 124 -6.97 -29.33 3.40
N ASP A 125 -8.22 -28.95 3.74
CA ASP A 125 -9.33 -29.90 3.91
C ASP A 125 -9.66 -30.65 2.59
N ALA A 126 -9.39 -30.02 1.45
CA ALA A 126 -9.50 -30.64 0.12
C ALA A 126 -8.26 -31.49 -0.27
N GLY A 127 -7.29 -31.67 0.61
CA GLY A 127 -6.08 -32.50 0.40
C GLY A 127 -4.97 -31.81 -0.40
N ILE A 128 -5.01 -30.49 -0.56
CA ILE A 128 -3.97 -29.71 -1.23
C ILE A 128 -2.86 -29.38 -0.22
N ASP A 129 -1.59 -29.60 -0.60
CA ASP A 129 -0.44 -29.15 0.19
C ASP A 129 -0.35 -27.62 0.18
N VAL A 130 -0.40 -26.95 1.36
CA VAL A 130 -0.39 -25.50 1.48
C VAL A 130 0.72 -25.00 2.38
N THR A 131 1.68 -24.29 1.78
CA THR A 131 2.73 -23.52 2.46
C THR A 131 2.31 -22.06 2.58
N VAL A 132 2.54 -21.43 3.74
CA VAL A 132 2.21 -20.01 4.00
C VAL A 132 3.43 -19.28 4.54
N GLY A 133 3.58 -18.00 4.23
CA GLY A 133 4.58 -17.11 4.80
C GLY A 133 5.81 -16.89 3.92
N VAL A 134 5.82 -17.36 2.68
CA VAL A 134 6.94 -17.14 1.75
C VAL A 134 6.96 -15.67 1.31
N LEU A 135 8.03 -14.94 1.66
CA LEU A 135 8.14 -13.48 1.54
C LEU A 135 6.92 -12.76 2.16
N GLY A 136 6.52 -13.23 3.34
CA GLY A 136 5.28 -12.77 3.98
C GLY A 136 5.31 -11.29 4.33
N ASP A 137 6.46 -10.75 4.74
CA ASP A 137 6.62 -9.34 5.10
C ASP A 137 6.50 -8.45 3.87
N GLU A 138 7.13 -8.82 2.76
CA GLU A 138 7.03 -8.12 1.49
C GLU A 138 5.59 -8.16 0.93
N CYS A 139 4.91 -9.30 1.09
CA CYS A 139 3.50 -9.43 0.69
C CYS A 139 2.58 -8.53 1.53
N ARG A 140 2.80 -8.46 2.85
CA ARG A 140 2.07 -7.55 3.74
C ARG A 140 2.37 -6.09 3.43
N ALA A 141 3.64 -5.76 3.22
CA ALA A 141 4.08 -4.42 2.93
C ALA A 141 3.52 -3.87 1.61
N LEU A 142 3.34 -4.72 0.59
CA LEU A 142 2.69 -4.34 -0.67
C LEU A 142 1.26 -3.81 -0.45
N ASN A 143 0.54 -4.37 0.52
CA ASN A 143 -0.86 -4.07 0.80
C ASN A 143 -1.07 -3.32 2.13
N ARG A 144 -0.10 -2.48 2.58
CA ARG A 144 -0.16 -1.77 3.88
C ARG A 144 -1.46 -1.04 4.11
N GLN A 145 -1.95 -0.28 3.12
CA GLN A 145 -3.18 0.50 3.22
C GLN A 145 -4.38 -0.42 3.48
N PHE A 146 -4.51 -1.49 2.72
CA PHE A 146 -5.54 -2.50 2.89
C PHE A 146 -5.44 -3.20 4.25
N ASN A 147 -4.22 -3.56 4.67
CA ASN A 147 -3.99 -4.25 5.94
C ASN A 147 -4.40 -3.36 7.13
N VAL A 148 -3.89 -2.12 7.21
CA VAL A 148 -4.22 -1.18 8.29
C VAL A 148 -5.72 -0.92 8.33
N TYR A 149 -6.35 -0.67 7.19
CA TYR A 149 -7.79 -0.41 7.10
C TYR A 149 -8.63 -1.56 7.69
N ASN A 150 -8.28 -2.80 7.40
CA ASN A 150 -9.03 -3.98 7.83
C ASN A 150 -8.66 -4.47 9.24
N THR A 151 -7.50 -4.11 9.78
CA THR A 151 -7.05 -4.56 11.11
C THR A 151 -7.23 -3.50 12.20
N LEU A 152 -7.05 -2.22 11.87
CA LEU A 152 -7.11 -1.11 12.82
C LEU A 152 -8.38 -0.26 12.68
N GLU A 153 -9.28 -0.63 11.77
CA GLU A 153 -10.56 0.06 11.51
C GLU A 153 -10.40 1.58 11.31
N ARG A 154 -9.32 1.98 10.65
CA ARG A 154 -9.00 3.34 10.27
C ARG A 154 -8.23 3.42 8.96
N PRO A 155 -8.18 4.59 8.29
CA PRO A 155 -7.29 4.78 7.16
C PRO A 155 -5.81 4.54 7.51
N TYR A 156 -5.01 4.10 6.53
CA TYR A 156 -3.56 4.21 6.57
C TYR A 156 -3.15 5.67 6.46
N ILE A 157 -2.28 6.15 7.34
CA ILE A 157 -1.95 7.57 7.46
C ILE A 157 -0.50 7.83 7.08
N LEU A 158 -0.32 8.61 6.01
CA LEU A 158 0.95 9.22 5.64
C LEU A 158 1.00 10.67 6.14
N LEU A 159 2.00 11.01 6.93
CA LEU A 159 2.34 12.40 7.22
C LEU A 159 3.44 12.86 6.25
N LYS A 160 3.21 13.96 5.52
CA LYS A 160 4.18 14.47 4.54
C LYS A 160 4.39 15.97 4.70
N TRP A 161 5.64 16.39 4.73
CA TRP A 161 6.00 17.81 4.62
C TRP A 161 7.32 18.01 3.88
N ALA A 162 7.59 19.24 3.48
CA ALA A 162 8.88 19.70 3.00
C ALA A 162 9.43 20.75 3.98
N GLN A 163 10.74 20.76 4.17
CA GLN A 163 11.43 21.65 5.10
C GLN A 163 12.76 22.15 4.53
N THR A 164 13.27 23.22 5.08
CA THR A 164 14.64 23.69 4.85
C THR A 164 15.65 22.78 5.55
N ILE A 165 16.93 22.86 5.21
CA ILE A 165 18.01 22.09 5.85
C ILE A 165 18.09 22.34 7.37
N ASN A 166 17.68 23.50 7.84
CA ASN A 166 17.64 23.84 9.27
C ASN A 166 16.24 23.71 9.90
N GLY A 167 15.32 22.97 9.24
CA GLY A 167 14.07 22.48 9.84
C GLY A 167 12.93 23.50 9.91
N PHE A 168 12.76 24.38 8.91
CA PHE A 168 11.64 25.31 8.82
C PHE A 168 10.75 24.99 7.61
N LEU A 169 9.46 25.25 7.72
CA LEU A 169 8.46 25.07 6.67
C LEU A 169 8.25 26.33 5.82
N ASP A 170 8.58 27.49 6.37
CA ASP A 170 8.44 28.82 5.73
C ASP A 170 9.58 29.75 6.20
N ALA A 171 9.64 30.98 5.67
CA ALA A 171 10.53 32.03 6.14
C ALA A 171 9.69 33.13 6.79
N ASP A 172 9.60 33.14 8.12
CA ASP A 172 8.85 34.12 8.92
C ASP A 172 7.39 34.31 8.45
N GLY A 173 6.76 33.22 7.98
CA GLY A 173 5.41 33.20 7.48
C GLY A 173 5.29 33.35 5.96
N GLU A 174 6.37 33.63 5.26
CA GLU A 174 6.38 33.67 3.79
C GLU A 174 6.61 32.29 3.21
N ALA A 175 5.83 31.92 2.21
CA ALA A 175 5.92 30.62 1.56
C ALA A 175 7.27 30.45 0.84
N LEU A 176 7.88 29.26 0.97
CA LEU A 176 9.12 28.89 0.30
C LEU A 176 8.87 27.85 -0.79
N ALA A 177 9.60 27.96 -1.89
CA ALA A 177 9.68 26.90 -2.89
C ALA A 177 10.67 25.81 -2.42
N LEU A 178 10.23 24.97 -1.49
CA LEU A 178 11.05 23.90 -0.89
C LEU A 178 11.24 22.71 -1.84
N SER A 179 10.19 22.36 -2.57
CA SER A 179 10.23 21.22 -3.51
C SER A 179 10.76 21.65 -4.88
N THR A 180 11.58 20.80 -5.51
CA THR A 180 11.97 20.96 -6.92
C THR A 180 10.78 20.60 -7.83
N PRO A 181 10.80 20.97 -9.13
CA PRO A 181 9.77 20.54 -10.07
C PRO A 181 9.60 19.01 -10.11
N PHE A 182 10.71 18.27 -9.98
CA PHE A 182 10.67 16.80 -9.97
C PHE A 182 10.02 16.25 -8.70
N THR A 183 10.43 16.72 -7.52
CA THR A 183 9.83 16.26 -6.25
C THR A 183 8.37 16.67 -6.11
N GLN A 184 7.97 17.84 -6.67
CA GLN A 184 6.59 18.25 -6.76
C GLN A 184 5.76 17.28 -7.61
N MET A 185 6.27 16.84 -8.77
CA MET A 185 5.64 15.81 -9.59
C MET A 185 5.45 14.49 -8.79
N LEU A 186 6.44 14.10 -7.97
CA LEU A 186 6.32 12.92 -7.09
C LEU A 186 5.23 13.10 -6.02
N VAL A 187 5.03 14.31 -5.49
CA VAL A 187 3.90 14.61 -4.59
C VAL A 187 2.56 14.42 -5.30
N HIS A 188 2.43 14.87 -6.56
CA HIS A 188 1.22 14.62 -7.35
C HIS A 188 0.98 13.11 -7.60
N ARG A 189 2.04 12.32 -7.80
CA ARG A 189 1.96 10.86 -7.85
C ARG A 189 1.42 10.27 -6.54
N LEU A 190 1.90 10.75 -5.39
CA LEU A 190 1.40 10.32 -4.08
C LEU A 190 -0.08 10.66 -3.93
N ARG A 191 -0.50 11.88 -4.24
CA ARG A 191 -1.91 12.29 -4.17
C ARG A 191 -2.82 11.36 -4.98
N ALA A 192 -2.38 10.93 -6.16
CA ALA A 192 -3.12 9.98 -6.99
C ALA A 192 -3.25 8.57 -6.38
N GLN A 193 -2.45 8.24 -5.34
CA GLN A 193 -2.42 6.94 -4.68
C GLN A 193 -3.18 6.91 -3.35
N TYR A 194 -3.55 8.07 -2.81
CA TYR A 194 -4.28 8.20 -1.55
C TYR A 194 -5.75 8.56 -1.80
N ASP A 195 -6.65 8.02 -0.97
CA ASP A 195 -8.09 8.24 -1.12
C ASP A 195 -8.51 9.62 -0.60
N ALA A 196 -7.82 10.13 0.42
CA ALA A 196 -8.07 11.43 1.00
C ALA A 196 -6.78 12.20 1.31
N ILE A 197 -6.88 13.53 1.30
CA ILE A 197 -5.82 14.45 1.68
C ILE A 197 -6.34 15.47 2.68
N LEU A 198 -5.59 15.70 3.77
CA LEU A 198 -5.96 16.57 4.87
C LEU A 198 -4.95 17.70 5.03
N VAL A 199 -5.46 18.91 5.27
CA VAL A 199 -4.68 20.06 5.76
C VAL A 199 -5.36 20.66 6.99
N GLY A 200 -4.59 21.39 7.80
CA GLY A 200 -5.15 22.16 8.91
C GLY A 200 -5.85 23.43 8.43
N ARG A 201 -6.82 23.93 9.23
CA ARG A 201 -7.57 25.15 8.91
C ARG A 201 -6.68 26.36 8.59
N VAL A 202 -5.62 26.60 9.38
CA VAL A 202 -4.72 27.73 9.17
C VAL A 202 -4.00 27.66 7.82
N THR A 203 -3.53 26.47 7.43
CA THR A 203 -2.91 26.25 6.11
C THR A 203 -3.93 26.48 5.00
N ASP A 204 -5.15 26.01 5.19
CA ASP A 204 -6.23 26.22 4.22
C ASP A 204 -6.56 27.69 4.01
N GLU A 205 -6.72 28.45 5.09
CA GLU A 205 -7.05 29.88 5.07
C GLU A 205 -5.92 30.76 4.52
N ARG A 206 -4.66 30.36 4.73
CA ARG A 206 -3.50 31.15 4.28
C ARG A 206 -3.08 30.88 2.85
N GLU A 207 -3.08 29.61 2.47
CA GLU A 207 -2.45 29.14 1.23
C GLU A 207 -3.46 28.74 0.16
N HIS A 208 -4.71 28.49 0.56
CA HIS A 208 -5.79 27.98 -0.31
C HIS A 208 -5.30 26.85 -1.25
N PRO A 209 -4.62 25.81 -0.71
CA PRO A 209 -3.96 24.82 -1.53
C PRO A 209 -4.99 23.98 -2.28
N ARG A 210 -4.79 23.81 -3.58
CA ARG A 210 -5.71 23.03 -4.42
C ARG A 210 -5.72 21.55 -4.04
N LEU A 211 -4.57 20.96 -3.64
CA LEU A 211 -4.37 19.58 -3.25
C LEU A 211 -4.78 18.55 -4.32
N THR A 212 -4.89 18.96 -5.56
CA THR A 212 -5.29 18.12 -6.71
C THR A 212 -4.10 17.46 -7.40
N VAL A 213 -4.40 16.48 -8.26
CA VAL A 213 -3.42 15.78 -9.12
C VAL A 213 -3.34 16.51 -10.47
N ARG A 214 -2.35 17.39 -10.66
CA ARG A 214 -2.17 18.16 -11.89
C ARG A 214 -1.00 17.70 -12.74
N GLU A 215 0.05 17.23 -12.11
CA GLU A 215 1.33 16.85 -12.74
C GLU A 215 1.52 15.33 -12.81
N TRP A 216 0.45 14.57 -12.58
CA TRP A 216 0.44 13.11 -12.68
C TRP A 216 -0.91 12.61 -13.20
N SER A 217 -0.93 11.40 -13.73
CA SER A 217 -2.18 10.74 -14.13
C SER A 217 -2.80 10.01 -12.95
N GLY A 218 -4.06 10.27 -12.65
CA GLY A 218 -4.81 9.61 -11.57
C GLY A 218 -5.95 10.46 -11.05
N PRO A 219 -6.79 9.91 -10.16
CA PRO A 219 -7.89 10.64 -9.54
C PRO A 219 -7.39 11.64 -8.50
N ASP A 220 -8.16 12.71 -8.30
CA ASP A 220 -7.97 13.61 -7.17
C ASP A 220 -8.39 12.91 -5.86
N PRO A 221 -7.63 13.06 -4.76
CA PRO A 221 -8.05 12.59 -3.45
C PRO A 221 -9.20 13.45 -2.89
N LEU A 222 -10.00 12.86 -1.99
CA LEU A 222 -10.99 13.61 -1.21
C LEU A 222 -10.30 14.68 -0.37
N ARG A 223 -10.58 15.95 -0.66
CA ARG A 223 -9.97 17.08 0.06
C ARG A 223 -10.66 17.34 1.39
N LEU A 224 -9.89 17.35 2.47
CA LEU A 224 -10.35 17.54 3.84
C LEU A 224 -9.62 18.72 4.51
N VAL A 225 -10.34 19.45 5.35
CA VAL A 225 -9.78 20.49 6.20
C VAL A 225 -10.09 20.17 7.66
N LEU A 226 -9.06 20.10 8.50
CA LEU A 226 -9.23 19.86 9.92
C LEU A 226 -9.65 21.14 10.62
N HIS A 227 -10.91 21.22 10.99
CA HIS A 227 -11.48 22.31 11.79
C HIS A 227 -11.44 21.99 13.29
N GLY A 228 -11.44 23.02 14.14
CA GLY A 228 -11.60 22.87 15.59
C GLY A 228 -12.92 22.18 15.95
N GLY A 229 -12.90 21.38 17.02
CA GLY A 229 -14.08 20.68 17.52
C GLY A 229 -14.21 19.21 17.09
N ILE A 230 -13.45 18.74 16.09
CA ILE A 230 -13.37 17.32 15.74
C ILE A 230 -12.08 16.74 16.32
N THR A 231 -12.19 15.64 17.08
CA THR A 231 -11.01 14.89 17.55
C THR A 231 -10.47 13.99 16.44
N LEU A 232 -9.16 13.74 16.43
CA LEU A 232 -8.55 12.85 15.43
C LEU A 232 -9.17 11.45 15.41
N PRO A 233 -9.42 10.78 16.56
CA PRO A 233 -10.08 9.47 16.56
C PRO A 233 -11.45 9.51 15.89
N ARG A 234 -12.26 10.55 16.16
CA ARG A 234 -13.58 10.70 15.53
C ARG A 234 -13.47 10.87 14.02
N LEU A 235 -12.58 11.73 13.55
CA LEU A 235 -12.31 11.91 12.12
C LEU A 235 -11.95 10.58 11.45
N LEU A 236 -11.03 9.80 12.05
CA LEU A 236 -10.59 8.54 11.47
C LEU A 236 -11.69 7.48 11.44
N THR A 237 -12.55 7.43 12.46
CA THR A 237 -13.73 6.56 12.47
C THR A 237 -14.71 6.94 11.37
N ASP A 238 -15.00 8.24 11.20
CA ASP A 238 -15.90 8.71 10.15
C ASP A 238 -15.35 8.41 8.74
N LEU A 239 -14.04 8.55 8.54
CA LEU A 239 -13.38 8.19 7.28
C LEU A 239 -13.42 6.68 7.00
N HIS A 240 -13.23 5.84 8.02
CA HIS A 240 -13.35 4.39 7.89
C HIS A 240 -14.78 4.00 7.48
N GLN A 241 -15.80 4.60 8.09
CA GLN A 241 -17.21 4.37 7.74
C GLN A 241 -17.54 4.81 6.31
N GLN A 242 -16.82 5.81 5.78
CA GLN A 242 -16.92 6.27 4.40
C GLN A 242 -16.07 5.45 3.42
N HIS A 243 -15.47 4.35 3.86
CA HIS A 243 -14.61 3.47 3.06
C HIS A 243 -13.33 4.13 2.53
N VAL A 244 -12.83 5.16 3.21
CA VAL A 244 -11.52 5.78 2.94
C VAL A 244 -10.43 4.89 3.52
N GLN A 245 -9.63 4.25 2.67
CA GLN A 245 -8.58 3.32 3.10
C GLN A 245 -7.25 4.02 3.41
N SER A 246 -7.02 5.21 2.87
CA SER A 246 -5.74 5.93 3.01
C SER A 246 -5.93 7.42 3.11
N LEU A 247 -5.19 8.04 4.02
CA LEU A 247 -5.19 9.47 4.31
C LEU A 247 -3.77 10.02 4.21
N MET A 248 -3.56 11.04 3.40
CA MET A 248 -2.33 11.83 3.35
C MET A 248 -2.54 13.14 4.11
N VAL A 249 -1.69 13.45 5.09
CA VAL A 249 -1.72 14.72 5.83
C VAL A 249 -0.57 15.57 5.33
N GLU A 250 -0.89 16.69 4.66
CA GLU A 250 0.13 17.54 4.00
C GLU A 250 0.38 18.87 4.69
N GLY A 251 -0.32 19.22 5.74
CA GLY A 251 -0.07 20.58 6.14
C GLY A 251 -0.49 21.09 7.47
N GLY A 252 0.27 22.16 7.79
CA GLY A 252 0.33 22.83 9.04
C GLY A 252 1.14 22.06 10.08
N ALA A 253 2.26 22.65 10.57
CA ALA A 253 3.12 22.02 11.56
C ALA A 253 2.32 21.49 12.77
N LYS A 254 1.36 22.28 13.26
CA LYS A 254 0.51 21.88 14.41
C LYS A 254 -0.38 20.67 14.09
N THR A 255 -0.93 20.59 12.88
CA THR A 255 -1.75 19.45 12.46
C THR A 255 -0.90 18.18 12.38
N LEU A 256 0.24 18.24 11.69
CA LEU A 256 1.17 17.12 11.60
C LEU A 256 1.64 16.67 12.98
N GLN A 257 2.03 17.62 13.86
CA GLN A 257 2.46 17.33 15.21
C GLN A 257 1.35 16.64 16.04
N SER A 258 0.09 17.07 15.89
CA SER A 258 -1.03 16.44 16.60
C SER A 258 -1.23 14.95 16.24
N PHE A 259 -1.00 14.57 14.99
CA PHE A 259 -1.01 13.18 14.56
C PHE A 259 0.19 12.41 15.15
N ILE A 260 1.38 13.02 15.17
CA ILE A 260 2.58 12.43 15.76
C ILE A 260 2.38 12.18 17.26
N ASP A 261 1.94 13.20 18.00
CA ASP A 261 1.73 13.15 19.46
C ASP A 261 0.65 12.12 19.86
N ALA A 262 -0.38 11.97 19.02
CA ALA A 262 -1.41 10.96 19.20
C ALA A 262 -0.99 9.55 18.77
N GLY A 263 0.16 9.39 18.14
CA GLY A 263 0.59 8.10 17.58
C GLY A 263 -0.27 7.62 16.41
N LEU A 264 -1.03 8.52 15.77
CA LEU A 264 -1.96 8.22 14.67
C LEU A 264 -1.29 8.47 13.31
N TRP A 265 -0.31 7.63 12.99
CA TRP A 265 0.40 7.63 11.72
C TRP A 265 1.03 6.26 11.45
N ASP A 266 1.25 5.93 10.18
CA ASP A 266 1.86 4.68 9.72
C ASP A 266 3.16 4.94 8.95
N GLU A 267 3.24 6.07 8.26
CA GLU A 267 4.37 6.49 7.44
C GLU A 267 4.61 7.99 7.59
N ILE A 268 5.88 8.40 7.63
CA ILE A 268 6.29 9.80 7.62
C ILE A 268 7.24 10.02 6.45
N ARG A 269 6.95 10.98 5.58
CA ARG A 269 7.79 11.36 4.45
C ARG A 269 8.21 12.81 4.57
N VAL A 270 9.51 13.02 4.69
CA VAL A 270 10.13 14.35 4.86
C VAL A 270 10.98 14.66 3.63
N GLU A 271 10.69 15.76 2.98
CA GLU A 271 11.55 16.33 1.95
C GLU A 271 12.38 17.45 2.59
N THR A 272 13.70 17.36 2.51
CA THR A 272 14.62 18.37 3.02
C THR A 272 15.34 19.04 1.85
N SER A 273 15.09 20.33 1.67
CA SER A 273 15.73 21.17 0.67
C SER A 273 17.05 21.73 1.19
N GLY A 274 17.99 22.05 0.29
CA GLY A 274 19.25 22.71 0.65
C GLY A 274 19.12 24.16 1.11
N LEU A 275 17.91 24.75 1.11
CA LEU A 275 17.67 26.13 1.53
C LEU A 275 17.92 26.32 3.03
N LEU A 276 18.51 27.48 3.38
CA LEU A 276 18.73 27.91 4.76
C LEU A 276 17.98 29.23 5.00
N VAL A 277 17.26 29.32 6.11
CA VAL A 277 16.53 30.55 6.51
C VAL A 277 16.92 30.98 7.92
N SER A 278 16.73 32.26 8.24
CA SER A 278 17.04 32.83 9.55
C SER A 278 16.00 32.47 10.63
N GLY A 279 14.75 32.18 10.21
CA GLY A 279 13.63 31.86 11.09
C GLY A 279 12.40 31.43 10.29
N GLY A 280 11.32 31.10 11.01
CA GLY A 280 10.04 30.69 10.42
C GLY A 280 9.29 29.67 11.27
N THR A 281 8.29 29.04 10.67
CA THR A 281 7.54 27.94 11.30
C THR A 281 8.40 26.69 11.36
N LYS A 282 8.72 26.22 12.55
CA LYS A 282 9.48 24.96 12.74
C LYS A 282 8.71 23.78 12.19
N ALA A 283 9.44 22.88 11.55
CA ALA A 283 8.92 21.57 11.13
C ALA A 283 8.48 20.73 12.34
N PRO A 284 7.59 19.75 12.15
CA PRO A 284 7.23 18.80 13.19
C PRO A 284 8.45 18.06 13.75
N VAL A 285 8.39 17.73 15.04
CA VAL A 285 9.43 16.92 15.68
C VAL A 285 9.15 15.45 15.39
N LEU A 286 10.12 14.77 14.80
CA LEU A 286 10.02 13.35 14.51
C LEU A 286 9.95 12.55 15.84
N PRO A 287 9.07 11.54 15.93
CA PRO A 287 8.99 10.71 17.13
C PRO A 287 10.24 9.82 17.29
N ALA A 288 10.50 9.37 18.51
CA ALA A 288 11.57 8.40 18.75
C ALA A 288 11.20 7.01 18.19
N GLY A 289 12.23 6.19 17.90
CA GLY A 289 12.03 4.80 17.47
C GLY A 289 11.57 4.63 16.03
N LEU A 290 11.80 5.62 15.18
CA LEU A 290 11.59 5.53 13.74
C LEU A 290 12.61 4.61 13.08
N THR A 291 12.16 3.86 12.09
CA THR A 291 13.03 3.18 11.13
C THR A 291 13.03 3.95 9.82
N LEU A 292 14.20 4.27 9.31
CA LEU A 292 14.35 4.84 7.97
C LEU A 292 14.10 3.72 6.94
N TRP A 293 13.01 3.84 6.19
CA TRP A 293 12.65 2.86 5.15
C TRP A 293 13.29 3.19 3.81
N GLN A 294 13.34 4.48 3.45
CA GLN A 294 13.91 4.94 2.18
C GLN A 294 14.65 6.26 2.39
N HIS A 295 15.78 6.39 1.73
CA HIS A 295 16.56 7.61 1.63
C HIS A 295 16.85 7.86 0.15
N GLU A 296 16.26 8.89 -0.42
CA GLU A 296 16.33 9.19 -1.84
C GLU A 296 16.83 10.63 -2.04
N MET A 297 17.71 10.82 -2.99
CA MET A 297 18.19 12.16 -3.40
C MET A 297 17.59 12.49 -4.77
N TYR A 298 16.98 13.65 -4.89
CA TYR A 298 16.41 14.18 -6.12
C TYR A 298 16.87 15.64 -6.30
N ASP A 299 17.71 15.87 -7.30
CA ASP A 299 18.40 17.15 -7.47
C ASP A 299 19.16 17.50 -6.17
N ASP A 300 18.86 18.65 -5.56
CA ASP A 300 19.45 19.10 -4.30
C ASP A 300 18.60 18.75 -3.05
N ASN A 301 17.51 18.01 -3.23
CA ASN A 301 16.62 17.65 -2.15
C ASN A 301 16.81 16.20 -1.72
N VAL A 302 16.77 15.98 -0.41
CA VAL A 302 16.71 14.65 0.20
C VAL A 302 15.28 14.34 0.59
N VAL A 303 14.82 13.14 0.28
CA VAL A 303 13.50 12.65 0.65
C VAL A 303 13.65 11.40 1.50
N ASP A 304 13.38 11.53 2.79
CA ASP A 304 13.40 10.44 3.75
C ASP A 304 12.00 9.94 4.02
N THR A 305 11.85 8.61 3.97
CA THR A 305 10.59 7.93 4.35
C THR A 305 10.85 7.07 5.56
N PHE A 306 10.07 7.29 6.60
CA PHE A 306 10.16 6.58 7.87
C PHE A 306 8.88 5.79 8.14
N GLY A 307 9.02 4.71 8.90
CA GLY A 307 7.90 3.94 9.42
C GLY A 307 8.20 3.31 10.77
N ARG A 308 7.28 2.46 11.23
CA ARG A 308 7.44 1.64 12.43
C ARG A 308 7.86 0.23 12.04
N GLY A 309 8.84 -0.34 12.76
CA GLY A 309 9.34 -1.69 12.50
C GLY A 309 10.37 -1.75 11.36
N GLU A 310 10.68 -2.96 10.91
CA GLU A 310 11.76 -3.22 9.97
C GLU A 310 11.54 -2.60 8.59
N THR A 311 12.66 -2.23 7.94
CA THR A 311 12.67 -1.81 6.54
C THR A 311 12.35 -3.01 5.64
N LEU A 312 11.37 -2.85 4.78
CA LEU A 312 11.03 -3.86 3.79
C LEU A 312 11.31 -3.31 2.39
N ASP A 313 12.29 -3.89 1.70
CA ASP A 313 12.55 -3.64 0.29
C ASP A 313 11.38 -4.17 -0.55
N ILE A 314 10.55 -3.27 -1.08
CA ILE A 314 9.38 -3.62 -1.91
C ILE A 314 9.59 -3.16 -3.34
#